data_2e693b932193488274d1a2655af31e03
#
_entry.id   2e693b932193488274d1a2655af31e03
#
_cell.length_a   1.000
_cell.length_b   1.000
_cell.length_c   1.000
_cell.angle_alpha   90.00
_cell.angle_beta   90.00
_cell.angle_gamma   90.00
#
_symmetry.space_group_name_H-M   'P 1'
#
loop_
_entity.id
_entity.type
_entity.pdbx_description
1 polymer ?
#
loop_
_entity_poly.entity_id
_entity_poly.type
_entity_poly.pdbx_seq_one_letter_code
_entity_poly.pdbx_strand_id
1 'polypeptide(L)' 'CEKSADEKKLAGAARSGHIKKCMADAPGAKKG' A
#
# COMPACT_ATOMS: atom_id res chain seq x y z
N CYS A 1 3.53 0.97 2.91
CA CYS A 1 2.88 0.10 1.95
C CYS A 1 3.59 0.06 0.62
N GLU A 2 4.42 1.05 0.35
CA GLU A 2 5.16 1.03 -0.90
C GLU A 2 6.04 -0.22 -0.95
N LYS A 3 6.60 -0.59 0.17
CA LYS A 3 7.44 -1.75 0.21
C LYS A 3 6.64 -3.00 -0.12
N SER A 4 5.46 -3.10 0.41
CA SER A 4 4.62 -4.25 0.13
C SER A 4 4.30 -4.30 -1.36
N ALA A 5 4.00 -3.16 -1.93
CA ALA A 5 3.68 -3.12 -3.35
C ALA A 5 4.88 -3.54 -4.17
N ASP A 6 6.06 -3.14 -3.71
CA ASP A 6 7.26 -3.48 -4.43
C ASP A 6 7.54 -4.99 -4.32
N GLU A 7 7.30 -5.54 -3.15
CA GLU A 7 7.50 -6.95 -2.95
C GLU A 7 6.56 -7.76 -3.85
N LYS A 8 5.36 -7.27 -4.04
CA LYS A 8 4.43 -7.95 -4.89
C LYS A 8 4.66 -7.57 -6.34
N LYS A 9 5.70 -6.78 -6.59
CA LYS A 9 6.00 -6.35 -7.94
C LYS A 9 4.84 -5.64 -8.59
N LEU A 10 4.18 -4.79 -7.85
CA LEU A 10 3.09 -4.03 -8.41
C LEU A 10 3.65 -2.79 -9.07
N ALA A 11 2.99 -2.33 -10.09
CA ALA A 11 3.45 -1.14 -10.77
C ALA A 11 2.28 -0.40 -11.37
N GLY A 12 2.43 0.86 -11.63
CA GLY A 12 1.37 1.64 -12.22
C GLY A 12 0.18 1.78 -11.29
N ALA A 13 -1.00 1.72 -11.87
CA ALA A 13 -2.21 1.87 -11.09
C ALA A 13 -2.35 0.81 -10.00
N ALA A 14 -1.84 -0.37 -10.28
CA ALA A 14 -1.94 -1.45 -9.32
C ALA A 14 -1.19 -1.07 -8.05
N ARG A 15 -0.02 -0.47 -8.21
CA ARG A 15 0.77 -0.08 -7.06
C ARG A 15 0.06 1.03 -6.29
N SER A 16 -0.43 2.03 -6.99
CA SER A 16 -1.13 3.12 -6.35
C SER A 16 -2.35 2.62 -5.61
N GLY A 17 -3.11 1.76 -6.24
CA GLY A 17 -4.29 1.21 -5.61
C GLY A 17 -3.95 0.43 -4.35
N HIS A 18 -2.89 -0.37 -4.45
CA HIS A 18 -2.49 -1.17 -3.32
C HIS A 18 -2.09 -0.28 -2.15
N ILE A 19 -1.29 0.75 -2.41
CA ILE A 19 -0.84 1.64 -1.37
C ILE A 19 -2.01 2.39 -0.77
N LYS A 20 -2.91 2.87 -1.60
CA LYS A 20 -4.05 3.58 -1.12
C LYS A 20 -4.89 2.70 -0.21
N LYS A 21 -5.19 1.50 -0.66
CA LYS A 21 -5.98 0.61 0.12
C LYS A 21 -5.25 0.23 1.39
N CYS A 22 -3.95 0.03 1.29
CA CYS A 22 -3.16 -0.34 2.43
C CYS A 22 -3.21 0.76 3.50
N MET A 23 -3.06 1.98 3.09
CA MET A 23 -3.10 3.07 4.04
C MET A 23 -4.47 3.22 4.66
N ALA A 24 -5.49 3.04 3.88
CA ALA A 24 -6.83 3.17 4.41
C ALA A 24 -7.18 1.99 5.31
N ASP A 25 -6.60 0.84 5.01
CA ASP A 25 -6.95 -0.35 5.77
C ASP A 25 -5.96 -0.66 6.88
N ALA A 26 -4.86 0.00 6.93
CA ALA A 26 -3.86 -0.29 7.93
C ALA A 26 -4.14 0.48 9.20
N PRO A 27 -4.76 -0.13 10.14
CA PRO A 27 -5.14 0.55 11.36
C PRO A 27 -3.94 0.91 12.22
N GLY A 28 -3.01 0.08 12.32
CA GLY A 28 -1.87 0.36 13.15
C GLY A 28 -1.02 1.47 12.61
N ALA A 29 -0.89 1.51 11.33
CA ALA A 29 -0.05 2.50 10.73
C ALA A 29 -0.61 3.88 10.87
N LYS A 30 -1.93 3.99 10.71
CA LYS A 30 -2.48 5.23 10.77
C LYS A 30 -2.37 5.83 12.10
N LYS A 31 -2.26 5.13 13.05
CA LYS A 31 -2.22 5.64 14.29
C LYS A 31 -1.17 6.66 14.36
N GLY A 32 -0.20 6.50 13.74
CA GLY A 32 0.91 7.40 13.78
C GLY A 32 0.55 8.84 13.84
#